data_2863c4797ac8259cf530ab927df8d845
#
_entry.id   2863c4797ac8259cf530ab927df8d845
#
_cell.length_a   1.000
_cell.length_b   1.000
_cell.length_c   1.000
_cell.angle_alpha   90.00
_cell.angle_beta   90.00
_cell.angle_gamma   90.00
#
_symmetry.space_group_name_H-M   'P 1'
#
loop_
_entity.id
_entity.type
_entity.pdbx_description
1 polymer ?
#
loop_
_entity_poly.entity_id
_entity_poly.type
_entity_poly.pdbx_seq_one_letter_code
_entity_poly.pdbx_strand_id
1 'polypeptide(L)'
;MPIPIHDLWWIAAGGSAGAGARLMKARIEAVISARRRRSVPDPTGELLRLQTLYGYNPHSLVSIAPGAQRWSTPDIDGAIIYGEFGRVWLAAGDPLASHDEMAELARQFATFAKRKGRVVAFVPTTAEFANQVAPHQFKAVKVGAAPYFDLKVWNPRGDCAKKLRAGVNQARRAGVEIQYFDDVEQRLRKETAELCLRWLGTRRAATTFGWLIALDPFLHSEYKKYFAARIEGRLVGFVAASPIPTRKGWYLEDVISAPDAPQGTATLLVVEALSELRAQGASVATLGTSPLASDGANDLPTNRVIAGALDMAARRLGGFYNFEGLRRFKSKFVPTWWESEYALTQPGVAIPPRVGHAIVRALVPGGLTQLLTRQAIRAIKGGAE
;
A
#
# COMPACT_ATOMS: atom_id res chain seq x y z
N MET A 1 -14.13 16.05 24.96
CA MET A 1 -15.42 16.41 25.56
C MET A 1 -15.28 17.83 26.09
N PRO A 2 -16.15 18.79 25.70
CA PRO A 2 -16.16 20.12 26.27
C PRO A 2 -16.57 20.05 27.75
N ILE A 3 -15.95 20.89 28.57
CA ILE A 3 -16.28 21.03 29.99
C ILE A 3 -17.68 21.63 30.08
N PRO A 4 -18.61 21.06 30.86
CA PRO A 4 -19.97 21.61 31.00
C PRO A 4 -19.92 23.02 31.66
N ILE A 5 -20.67 23.94 31.08
CA ILE A 5 -20.70 25.36 31.45
C ILE A 5 -21.16 25.61 32.91
N HIS A 6 -21.81 24.68 33.57
CA HIS A 6 -22.27 24.84 34.95
C HIS A 6 -21.16 24.78 36.02
N ASP A 7 -19.93 24.40 35.68
CA ASP A 7 -18.78 24.38 36.61
C ASP A 7 -18.06 25.73 36.72
N LEU A 8 -18.49 26.76 35.97
CA LEU A 8 -17.89 28.09 35.98
C LEU A 8 -18.57 29.09 36.96
N TRP A 9 -19.67 28.69 37.59
CA TRP A 9 -20.45 29.60 38.45
C TRP A 9 -19.84 29.82 39.84
N TRP A 10 -18.84 29.04 40.27
CA TRP A 10 -18.18 29.16 41.57
C TRP A 10 -17.09 30.24 41.63
N ILE A 11 -16.77 30.89 40.55
CA ILE A 11 -15.73 31.92 40.45
C ILE A 11 -16.27 33.33 40.86
N ALA A 12 -17.61 33.49 40.93
CA ALA A 12 -18.24 34.78 41.18
C ALA A 12 -18.69 35.01 42.65
N ALA A 13 -18.61 34.01 43.54
CA ALA A 13 -18.93 34.18 44.96
C ALA A 13 -17.63 34.29 45.78
N GLY A 14 -17.25 35.51 46.12
CA GLY A 14 -16.07 35.87 46.90
C GLY A 14 -16.01 35.19 48.27
N GLY A 15 -15.16 34.19 48.39
CA GLY A 15 -14.80 33.53 49.63
C GLY A 15 -13.40 32.93 49.54
N SER A 16 -12.47 33.44 50.35
CA SER A 16 -11.11 33.00 50.65
C SER A 16 -10.33 32.37 49.49
N ALA A 17 -9.79 33.19 48.64
CA ALA A 17 -9.09 32.86 47.38
C ALA A 17 -7.79 32.03 47.49
N GLY A 18 -7.38 31.62 48.67
CA GLY A 18 -6.10 30.94 48.86
C GLY A 18 -6.19 29.39 48.85
N ALA A 19 -7.20 28.82 49.45
CA ALA A 19 -7.32 27.35 49.60
C ALA A 19 -7.98 26.70 48.38
N GLY A 20 -9.03 27.32 47.81
CA GLY A 20 -9.72 26.81 46.62
C GLY A 20 -8.86 26.82 45.37
N ALA A 21 -8.07 27.90 45.18
CA ALA A 21 -7.15 27.97 44.04
C ALA A 21 -6.01 26.95 44.12
N ARG A 22 -5.51 26.63 45.32
CA ARG A 22 -4.50 25.58 45.52
C ARG A 22 -5.05 24.20 45.29
N LEU A 23 -6.26 23.90 45.75
CA LEU A 23 -6.95 22.63 45.48
C LEU A 23 -7.30 22.44 43.99
N MET A 24 -7.70 23.49 43.32
CA MET A 24 -7.99 23.47 41.90
C MET A 24 -6.73 23.30 41.04
N LYS A 25 -5.64 24.01 41.42
CA LYS A 25 -4.32 23.84 40.80
C LYS A 25 -3.78 22.42 41.00
N ALA A 26 -3.87 21.85 42.21
CA ALA A 26 -3.48 20.49 42.51
C ALA A 26 -4.35 19.44 41.76
N ARG A 27 -5.65 19.70 41.59
CA ARG A 27 -6.53 18.83 40.75
C ARG A 27 -6.21 18.95 39.27
N ILE A 28 -5.95 20.14 38.76
CA ILE A 28 -5.54 20.33 37.36
C ILE A 28 -4.18 19.69 37.13
N GLU A 29 -3.21 19.86 38.02
CA GLU A 29 -1.91 19.19 37.94
C GLU A 29 -2.02 17.67 38.08
N ALA A 30 -2.91 17.14 38.92
CA ALA A 30 -3.21 15.72 39.05
C ALA A 30 -3.88 15.18 37.79
N VAL A 31 -4.80 15.90 37.15
CA VAL A 31 -5.43 15.52 35.89
C VAL A 31 -4.43 15.59 34.71
N ILE A 32 -3.57 16.60 34.69
CA ILE A 32 -2.50 16.73 33.69
C ILE A 32 -1.43 15.64 33.91
N SER A 33 -1.05 15.36 35.15
CA SER A 33 -0.11 14.27 35.47
C SER A 33 -0.68 12.89 35.25
N ALA A 34 -1.99 12.67 35.52
CA ALA A 34 -2.70 11.43 35.20
C ALA A 34 -2.89 11.25 33.67
N ARG A 35 -3.07 12.34 32.90
CA ARG A 35 -3.01 12.34 31.43
C ARG A 35 -1.60 12.09 30.90
N ARG A 36 -0.55 12.60 31.53
CA ARG A 36 0.85 12.30 31.19
C ARG A 36 1.26 10.86 31.56
N ARG A 37 0.63 10.23 32.54
CA ARG A 37 0.92 8.83 32.95
C ARG A 37 0.14 7.79 32.16
N ARG A 38 -0.90 8.17 31.41
CA ARG A 38 -1.46 7.38 30.32
C ARG A 38 -0.97 8.03 29.03
N SER A 39 0.26 7.73 28.64
CA SER A 39 0.62 7.77 27.22
C SER A 39 -0.34 6.79 26.55
N VAL A 40 -1.42 7.31 25.96
CA VAL A 40 -2.15 6.53 24.96
C VAL A 40 -1.07 6.13 23.97
N PRO A 41 -0.78 4.83 23.78
CA PRO A 41 0.22 4.41 22.80
C PRO A 41 -0.14 5.08 21.49
N ASP A 42 0.80 5.78 20.87
CA ASP A 42 0.60 6.32 19.54
C ASP A 42 0.30 5.12 18.61
N PRO A 43 -0.95 4.97 18.13
CA PRO A 43 -1.33 3.79 17.36
C PRO A 43 -0.49 3.64 16.10
N THR A 44 -0.02 4.74 15.53
CA THR A 44 0.80 4.78 14.31
C THR A 44 2.23 4.38 14.65
N GLY A 45 2.81 4.92 15.71
CA GLY A 45 4.16 4.57 16.17
C GLY A 45 4.28 3.07 16.49
N GLU A 46 3.26 2.46 17.08
CA GLU A 46 3.26 1.02 17.35
C GLU A 46 3.20 0.19 16.06
N LEU A 47 2.38 0.59 15.07
CA LEU A 47 2.34 -0.09 13.78
C LEU A 47 3.66 0.04 13.01
N LEU A 48 4.32 1.20 13.08
CA LEU A 48 5.63 1.42 12.47
C LEU A 48 6.73 0.58 13.14
N ARG A 49 6.66 0.41 14.48
CA ARG A 49 7.53 -0.53 15.21
C ARG A 49 7.34 -1.96 14.70
N LEU A 50 6.10 -2.42 14.64
CA LEU A 50 5.78 -3.77 14.16
C LEU A 50 6.19 -3.96 12.69
N GLN A 51 6.00 -2.94 11.85
CA GLN A 51 6.44 -2.97 10.47
C GLN A 51 7.96 -3.09 10.35
N THR A 52 8.70 -2.38 11.20
CA THR A 52 10.18 -2.46 11.22
C THR A 52 10.65 -3.84 11.66
N LEU A 53 9.96 -4.49 12.59
CA LEU A 53 10.32 -5.82 13.09
C LEU A 53 9.85 -6.95 12.17
N TYR A 54 8.65 -6.87 11.65
CA TYR A 54 7.94 -8.00 11.01
C TYR A 54 7.51 -7.73 9.56
N GLY A 55 7.76 -6.55 9.00
CA GLY A 55 7.32 -6.19 7.65
C GLY A 55 7.95 -7.07 6.58
N TYR A 56 7.18 -8.07 6.10
CA TYR A 56 7.56 -9.02 5.06
C TYR A 56 6.86 -8.72 3.72
N ASN A 57 5.58 -8.35 3.78
CA ASN A 57 4.80 -7.99 2.61
C ASN A 57 5.20 -6.60 2.10
N PRO A 58 5.39 -6.40 0.77
CA PRO A 58 5.73 -5.09 0.20
C PRO A 58 4.78 -3.97 0.58
N HIS A 59 3.51 -4.29 0.80
CA HIS A 59 2.48 -3.31 1.13
C HIS A 59 2.40 -2.96 2.62
N SER A 60 3.23 -3.57 3.49
CA SER A 60 3.16 -3.40 4.95
C SER A 60 3.22 -1.93 5.38
N LEU A 61 4.19 -1.16 4.89
CA LEU A 61 4.34 0.25 5.27
C LEU A 61 3.20 1.12 4.71
N VAL A 62 2.88 0.96 3.43
CA VAL A 62 1.86 1.80 2.77
C VAL A 62 0.45 1.51 3.28
N SER A 63 0.22 0.36 3.91
CA SER A 63 -1.06 0.00 4.53
C SER A 63 -1.33 0.78 5.82
N ILE A 64 -0.29 1.32 6.48
CA ILE A 64 -0.40 2.17 7.66
C ILE A 64 -0.83 3.57 7.24
N ALA A 65 -2.03 3.68 6.69
CA ALA A 65 -2.56 4.90 6.11
C ALA A 65 -3.62 5.55 7.02
N PRO A 66 -3.84 6.87 6.92
CA PRO A 66 -4.92 7.54 7.63
C PRO A 66 -6.27 6.88 7.34
N GLY A 67 -7.03 6.60 8.41
CA GLY A 67 -8.35 5.94 8.31
C GLY A 67 -8.32 4.40 8.27
N ALA A 68 -7.15 3.77 8.18
CA ALA A 68 -7.01 2.34 8.41
C ALA A 68 -7.35 1.98 9.85
N GLN A 69 -8.03 0.85 10.03
CA GLN A 69 -8.27 0.27 11.36
C GLN A 69 -7.14 -0.69 11.71
N ARG A 70 -6.92 -0.89 13.00
CA ARG A 70 -5.99 -1.90 13.52
C ARG A 70 -6.70 -2.85 14.46
N TRP A 71 -6.27 -4.09 14.46
CA TRP A 71 -6.64 -5.07 15.44
C TRP A 71 -5.40 -5.77 15.98
N SER A 72 -5.35 -6.00 17.28
CA SER A 72 -4.27 -6.68 17.98
C SER A 72 -4.85 -7.47 19.16
N THR A 73 -4.09 -8.39 19.70
CA THR A 73 -4.41 -9.20 20.89
C THR A 73 -3.27 -9.08 21.91
N PRO A 74 -3.55 -9.21 23.22
CA PRO A 74 -2.49 -9.15 24.22
C PRO A 74 -1.46 -10.28 24.15
N ASP A 75 -1.86 -11.42 23.56
CA ASP A 75 -1.08 -12.66 23.59
C ASP A 75 -0.03 -12.72 22.47
N ILE A 76 -0.11 -11.83 21.46
CA ILE A 76 0.77 -11.84 20.29
C ILE A 76 1.30 -10.42 20.07
N ASP A 77 2.63 -10.27 19.97
CA ASP A 77 3.26 -9.01 19.56
C ASP A 77 3.02 -8.79 18.06
N GLY A 78 1.84 -8.29 17.71
CA GLY A 78 1.46 -8.12 16.32
C GLY A 78 0.17 -7.34 16.12
N ALA A 79 -0.08 -6.99 14.87
CA ALA A 79 -1.30 -6.29 14.46
C ALA A 79 -1.75 -6.68 13.05
N ILE A 80 -3.04 -6.52 12.82
CA ILE A 80 -3.65 -6.59 11.49
C ILE A 80 -4.21 -5.21 11.16
N ILE A 81 -3.80 -4.70 10.01
CA ILE A 81 -4.28 -3.43 9.46
C ILE A 81 -5.42 -3.76 8.51
N TYR A 82 -6.58 -3.13 8.69
CA TYR A 82 -7.75 -3.42 7.87
C TYR A 82 -8.63 -2.21 7.62
N GLY A 83 -9.46 -2.29 6.58
CA GLY A 83 -10.53 -1.35 6.29
C GLY A 83 -11.90 -2.02 6.36
N GLU A 84 -12.94 -1.23 6.66
CA GLU A 84 -14.32 -1.73 6.73
C GLU A 84 -15.09 -1.41 5.46
N PHE A 85 -15.57 -2.45 4.76
CA PHE A 85 -16.35 -2.34 3.53
C PHE A 85 -17.69 -3.07 3.70
N GLY A 86 -18.66 -2.40 4.29
CA GLY A 86 -19.96 -3.01 4.64
C GLY A 86 -19.77 -4.11 5.68
N ARG A 87 -20.12 -5.36 5.32
CA ARG A 87 -19.92 -6.52 6.20
C ARG A 87 -18.55 -7.20 6.05
N VAL A 88 -17.68 -6.66 5.19
CA VAL A 88 -16.34 -7.21 4.96
C VAL A 88 -15.30 -6.34 5.66
N TRP A 89 -14.48 -6.96 6.49
CA TRP A 89 -13.24 -6.41 6.99
C TRP A 89 -12.11 -6.88 6.07
N LEU A 90 -11.52 -5.96 5.36
CA LEU A 90 -10.48 -6.24 4.38
C LEU A 90 -9.12 -5.89 4.98
N ALA A 91 -8.32 -6.90 5.29
CA ALA A 91 -6.95 -6.70 5.78
C ALA A 91 -6.00 -6.42 4.62
N ALA A 92 -5.06 -5.51 4.84
CA ALA A 92 -4.07 -5.09 3.87
C ALA A 92 -2.80 -5.93 4.01
N GLY A 93 -2.66 -6.90 3.14
CA GLY A 93 -1.49 -7.78 3.12
C GLY A 93 -1.46 -8.78 4.26
N ASP A 94 -0.26 -9.21 4.60
CA ASP A 94 0.00 -10.17 5.67
C ASP A 94 -0.08 -9.46 7.04
N PRO A 95 -0.39 -10.17 8.14
CA PRO A 95 -0.29 -9.61 9.49
C PRO A 95 1.12 -9.12 9.80
N LEU A 96 1.21 -8.05 10.58
CA LEU A 96 2.47 -7.60 11.16
C LEU A 96 2.71 -8.36 12.46
N ALA A 97 3.33 -9.51 12.38
CA ALA A 97 3.67 -10.37 13.52
C ALA A 97 4.89 -11.24 13.17
N SER A 98 5.45 -11.93 14.16
CA SER A 98 6.47 -12.93 13.91
C SER A 98 5.95 -14.01 12.95
N HIS A 99 6.85 -14.60 12.16
CA HIS A 99 6.48 -15.64 11.17
C HIS A 99 5.61 -16.75 11.79
N ASP A 100 5.96 -17.21 12.98
CA ASP A 100 5.27 -18.33 13.64
C ASP A 100 3.90 -17.94 14.21
N GLU A 101 3.63 -16.66 14.38
CA GLU A 101 2.40 -16.14 15.00
C GLU A 101 1.39 -15.56 13.99
N MET A 102 1.80 -15.30 12.76
CA MET A 102 0.92 -14.68 11.75
C MET A 102 -0.38 -15.46 11.54
N ALA A 103 -0.28 -16.79 11.43
CA ALA A 103 -1.46 -17.64 11.19
C ALA A 103 -2.42 -17.64 12.38
N GLU A 104 -1.90 -17.69 13.60
CA GLU A 104 -2.72 -17.65 14.82
C GLU A 104 -3.36 -16.26 14.99
N LEU A 105 -2.62 -15.18 14.74
CA LEU A 105 -3.17 -13.82 14.77
C LEU A 105 -4.33 -13.66 13.78
N ALA A 106 -4.17 -14.18 12.56
CA ALA A 106 -5.22 -14.17 11.55
C ALA A 106 -6.45 -14.98 11.95
N ARG A 107 -6.26 -16.15 12.57
CA ARG A 107 -7.33 -17.01 13.09
C ARG A 107 -8.12 -16.31 14.19
N GLN A 108 -7.42 -15.67 15.14
CA GLN A 108 -8.07 -14.92 16.23
C GLN A 108 -8.85 -13.72 15.68
N PHE A 109 -8.28 -12.98 14.72
CA PHE A 109 -8.97 -11.88 14.04
C PHE A 109 -10.24 -12.34 13.32
N ALA A 110 -10.16 -13.44 12.57
CA ALA A 110 -11.32 -14.00 11.88
C ALA A 110 -12.41 -14.43 12.86
N THR A 111 -12.03 -15.01 14.00
CA THR A 111 -12.95 -15.38 15.09
C THR A 111 -13.61 -14.15 15.70
N PHE A 112 -12.83 -13.12 15.98
CA PHE A 112 -13.35 -11.84 16.49
C PHE A 112 -14.33 -11.19 15.50
N ALA A 113 -13.96 -11.11 14.22
CA ALA A 113 -14.81 -10.56 13.17
C ALA A 113 -16.13 -11.34 13.02
N LYS A 114 -16.08 -12.68 13.09
CA LYS A 114 -17.27 -13.54 13.03
C LYS A 114 -18.25 -13.23 14.18
N ARG A 115 -17.74 -13.02 15.41
CA ARG A 115 -18.56 -12.60 16.56
C ARG A 115 -19.25 -11.24 16.34
N LYS A 116 -18.65 -10.38 15.52
CA LYS A 116 -19.20 -9.08 15.11
C LYS A 116 -20.09 -9.16 13.86
N GLY A 117 -20.38 -10.36 13.35
CA GLY A 117 -21.16 -10.56 12.12
C GLY A 117 -20.43 -10.10 10.86
N ARG A 118 -19.10 -10.07 10.91
CA ARG A 118 -18.24 -9.64 9.78
C ARG A 118 -17.56 -10.83 9.11
N VAL A 119 -17.23 -10.65 7.84
CA VAL A 119 -16.40 -11.58 7.06
C VAL A 119 -15.03 -10.94 6.88
N VAL A 120 -13.98 -11.73 7.06
CA VAL A 120 -12.60 -11.25 6.87
C VAL A 120 -12.07 -11.71 5.53
N ALA A 121 -11.32 -10.82 4.86
CA ALA A 121 -10.46 -11.16 3.74
C ALA A 121 -9.12 -10.43 3.89
N PHE A 122 -8.04 -11.06 3.43
CA PHE A 122 -6.69 -10.46 3.36
C PHE A 122 -6.28 -10.32 1.90
N VAL A 123 -5.75 -9.17 1.49
CA VAL A 123 -5.32 -8.93 0.10
C VAL A 123 -4.39 -7.70 -0.01
N PRO A 124 -3.38 -7.71 -0.88
CA PRO A 124 -2.74 -8.90 -1.43
C PRO A 124 -1.85 -9.57 -0.38
N THR A 125 -1.86 -10.89 -0.32
CA THR A 125 -1.03 -11.65 0.60
C THR A 125 0.06 -12.42 -0.13
N THR A 126 1.14 -12.72 0.59
CA THR A 126 2.22 -13.56 0.08
C THR A 126 1.80 -15.03 0.01
N ALA A 127 2.49 -15.82 -0.82
CA ALA A 127 2.33 -17.26 -0.86
C ALA A 127 2.71 -17.92 0.47
N GLU A 128 3.71 -17.36 1.15
CA GLU A 128 4.17 -17.83 2.46
C GLU A 128 3.06 -17.75 3.51
N PHE A 129 2.45 -16.60 3.69
CA PHE A 129 1.32 -16.45 4.62
C PHE A 129 0.12 -17.29 4.21
N ALA A 130 -0.18 -17.36 2.92
CA ALA A 130 -1.27 -18.20 2.40
C ALA A 130 -1.08 -19.69 2.74
N ASN A 131 0.16 -20.19 2.67
CA ASN A 131 0.49 -21.56 3.08
C ASN A 131 0.35 -21.76 4.59
N GLN A 132 0.78 -20.79 5.40
CA GLN A 132 0.66 -20.88 6.87
C GLN A 132 -0.79 -20.94 7.35
N VAL A 133 -1.71 -20.22 6.71
CA VAL A 133 -3.12 -20.22 7.12
C VAL A 133 -3.95 -21.34 6.49
N ALA A 134 -3.39 -22.09 5.54
CA ALA A 134 -4.08 -23.22 4.91
C ALA A 134 -4.58 -24.29 5.92
N PRO A 135 -3.81 -24.69 6.97
CA PRO A 135 -4.29 -25.59 8.02
C PRO A 135 -5.49 -25.03 8.79
N HIS A 136 -5.62 -23.71 8.88
CA HIS A 136 -6.76 -23.02 9.50
C HIS A 136 -7.96 -22.84 8.56
N GLN A 137 -7.97 -23.58 7.45
CA GLN A 137 -9.07 -23.63 6.48
C GLN A 137 -9.37 -22.30 5.76
N PHE A 138 -8.45 -21.35 5.75
CA PHE A 138 -8.59 -20.18 4.89
C PHE A 138 -8.57 -20.61 3.42
N LYS A 139 -9.40 -19.95 2.62
CA LYS A 139 -9.46 -20.20 1.17
C LYS A 139 -8.63 -19.16 0.46
N ALA A 140 -7.67 -19.63 -0.33
CA ALA A 140 -6.78 -18.78 -1.12
C ALA A 140 -7.24 -18.73 -2.58
N VAL A 141 -7.14 -17.54 -3.17
CA VAL A 141 -7.33 -17.33 -4.61
C VAL A 141 -6.21 -16.42 -5.11
N LYS A 142 -5.47 -16.87 -6.11
CA LYS A 142 -4.42 -16.07 -6.74
C LYS A 142 -5.05 -14.83 -7.39
N VAL A 143 -4.57 -13.65 -7.01
CA VAL A 143 -5.08 -12.36 -7.52
C VAL A 143 -4.05 -11.62 -8.36
N GLY A 144 -2.81 -12.09 -8.39
CA GLY A 144 -1.74 -11.49 -9.17
C GLY A 144 -0.39 -12.12 -8.89
N ALA A 145 0.64 -11.42 -9.31
CA ALA A 145 2.02 -11.74 -9.00
C ALA A 145 2.86 -10.47 -8.94
N ALA A 146 3.93 -10.49 -8.14
CA ALA A 146 4.89 -9.41 -8.02
C ALA A 146 6.28 -9.85 -8.57
N PRO A 147 6.95 -9.02 -9.39
CA PRO A 147 8.30 -9.30 -9.84
C PRO A 147 9.30 -8.93 -8.75
N TYR A 148 10.26 -9.81 -8.51
CA TYR A 148 11.35 -9.60 -7.58
C TYR A 148 12.72 -9.63 -8.27
N PHE A 149 13.62 -8.82 -7.75
CA PHE A 149 14.98 -8.68 -8.23
C PHE A 149 15.92 -9.06 -7.08
N ASP A 150 16.66 -10.17 -7.21
CA ASP A 150 17.82 -10.43 -6.35
C ASP A 150 18.92 -9.46 -6.76
N LEU A 151 19.12 -8.42 -5.96
CA LEU A 151 20.03 -7.33 -6.29
C LEU A 151 21.50 -7.76 -6.31
N LYS A 152 21.84 -8.90 -5.71
CA LYS A 152 23.21 -9.43 -5.75
C LYS A 152 23.57 -9.97 -7.12
N VAL A 153 22.62 -10.62 -7.80
CA VAL A 153 22.83 -11.28 -9.09
C VAL A 153 22.14 -10.59 -10.26
N TRP A 154 21.19 -9.68 -10.00
CA TRP A 154 20.44 -8.98 -11.05
C TRP A 154 21.40 -8.18 -11.93
N ASN A 155 21.51 -8.63 -13.17
CA ASN A 155 22.37 -8.02 -14.20
C ASN A 155 21.74 -8.24 -15.58
N PRO A 156 20.83 -7.35 -16.01
CA PRO A 156 20.06 -7.56 -17.22
C PRO A 156 20.93 -7.38 -18.48
N ARG A 157 21.40 -8.51 -19.02
CA ARG A 157 22.23 -8.60 -20.24
C ARG A 157 21.52 -9.46 -21.30
N GLY A 158 22.12 -9.55 -22.48
CA GLY A 158 21.61 -10.38 -23.57
C GLY A 158 20.35 -9.80 -24.25
N ASP A 159 19.68 -10.63 -25.04
CA ASP A 159 18.53 -10.21 -25.86
C ASP A 159 17.27 -9.92 -25.01
N CYS A 160 17.08 -10.65 -23.91
CA CYS A 160 15.95 -10.43 -23.00
C CYS A 160 15.95 -8.98 -22.44
N ALA A 161 17.12 -8.37 -22.27
CA ALA A 161 17.28 -7.01 -21.79
C ALA A 161 17.44 -5.96 -22.89
N LYS A 162 17.32 -6.30 -24.17
CA LYS A 162 17.50 -5.35 -25.29
C LYS A 162 16.58 -4.15 -25.18
N LYS A 163 15.28 -4.36 -24.91
CA LYS A 163 14.30 -3.28 -24.75
C LYS A 163 14.58 -2.41 -23.51
N LEU A 164 15.08 -3.01 -22.45
CA LEU A 164 15.49 -2.31 -21.23
C LEU A 164 16.64 -1.35 -21.55
N ARG A 165 17.73 -1.89 -22.11
CA ARG A 165 18.93 -1.10 -22.46
C ARG A 165 18.62 0.01 -23.48
N ALA A 166 17.78 -0.28 -24.47
CA ALA A 166 17.34 0.73 -25.44
C ALA A 166 16.61 1.90 -24.75
N GLY A 167 15.68 1.60 -23.83
CA GLY A 167 14.97 2.65 -23.07
C GLY A 167 15.90 3.46 -22.17
N VAL A 168 16.83 2.82 -21.46
CA VAL A 168 17.84 3.52 -20.65
C VAL A 168 18.69 4.47 -21.51
N ASN A 169 19.23 3.97 -22.63
CA ASN A 169 20.07 4.77 -23.52
C ASN A 169 19.30 5.93 -24.16
N GLN A 170 18.03 5.73 -24.48
CA GLN A 170 17.17 6.78 -25.04
C GLN A 170 16.93 7.91 -24.04
N ALA A 171 16.61 7.58 -22.79
CA ALA A 171 16.42 8.57 -21.74
C ALA A 171 17.71 9.36 -21.45
N ARG A 172 18.85 8.66 -21.35
CA ARG A 172 20.17 9.31 -21.14
C ARG A 172 20.55 10.24 -22.28
N ARG A 173 20.33 9.83 -23.54
CA ARG A 173 20.59 10.68 -24.72
C ARG A 173 19.67 11.92 -24.75
N ALA A 174 18.49 11.83 -24.18
CA ALA A 174 17.57 12.95 -24.03
C ALA A 174 17.92 13.87 -22.84
N GLY A 175 19.03 13.62 -22.13
CA GLY A 175 19.48 14.45 -21.01
C GLY A 175 18.74 14.17 -19.69
N VAL A 176 18.10 13.02 -19.54
CA VAL A 176 17.46 12.65 -18.27
C VAL A 176 18.51 12.22 -17.26
N GLU A 177 18.54 12.90 -16.12
CA GLU A 177 19.41 12.62 -14.97
C GLU A 177 18.56 12.09 -13.80
N ILE A 178 19.11 11.15 -13.02
CA ILE A 178 18.46 10.61 -11.84
C ILE A 178 19.18 11.11 -10.59
N GLN A 179 18.40 11.61 -9.65
CA GLN A 179 18.85 12.08 -8.35
C GLN A 179 18.24 11.21 -7.26
N TYR A 180 19.03 10.87 -6.26
CA TYR A 180 18.64 10.12 -5.09
C TYR A 180 18.49 11.04 -3.88
N PHE A 181 17.52 10.75 -3.00
CA PHE A 181 17.26 11.49 -1.77
C PHE A 181 16.87 10.53 -0.65
N ASP A 182 17.49 10.68 0.51
CA ASP A 182 17.05 10.04 1.77
C ASP A 182 16.05 10.92 2.53
N ASP A 183 16.11 12.23 2.33
CA ASP A 183 15.18 13.21 2.89
C ASP A 183 14.59 14.08 1.79
N VAL A 184 13.40 14.59 2.04
CA VAL A 184 12.60 15.28 1.04
C VAL A 184 12.32 16.72 1.45
N GLU A 185 13.00 17.63 0.78
CA GLU A 185 12.75 19.06 0.90
C GLU A 185 11.32 19.42 0.43
N GLN A 186 10.78 20.51 0.97
CA GLN A 186 9.44 20.99 0.63
C GLN A 186 9.28 21.28 -0.89
N ARG A 187 10.35 21.70 -1.55
CA ARG A 187 10.38 21.94 -2.99
C ARG A 187 10.07 20.65 -3.76
N LEU A 188 10.75 19.54 -3.44
CA LEU A 188 10.53 18.25 -4.11
C LEU A 188 9.12 17.73 -3.84
N ARG A 189 8.58 17.91 -2.64
CA ARG A 189 7.17 17.57 -2.31
C ARG A 189 6.20 18.29 -3.24
N LYS A 190 6.37 19.59 -3.46
CA LYS A 190 5.52 20.38 -4.34
C LYS A 190 5.64 19.94 -5.80
N GLU A 191 6.87 19.83 -6.31
CA GLU A 191 7.12 19.37 -7.69
C GLU A 191 6.54 17.97 -7.93
N THR A 192 6.66 17.06 -6.97
CA THR A 192 6.08 15.70 -7.06
C THR A 192 4.56 15.72 -7.03
N ALA A 193 3.93 16.55 -6.19
CA ALA A 193 2.48 16.69 -6.17
C ALA A 193 1.95 17.18 -7.53
N GLU A 194 2.61 18.16 -8.14
CA GLU A 194 2.28 18.67 -9.47
C GLU A 194 2.47 17.58 -10.56
N LEU A 195 3.55 16.80 -10.47
CA LEU A 195 3.81 15.66 -11.35
C LEU A 195 2.71 14.58 -11.22
N CYS A 196 2.32 14.24 -9.99
CA CYS A 196 1.24 13.28 -9.73
C CYS A 196 -0.09 13.74 -10.36
N LEU A 197 -0.45 15.02 -10.21
CA LEU A 197 -1.67 15.57 -10.81
C LEU A 197 -1.65 15.48 -12.35
N ARG A 198 -0.53 15.84 -12.98
CA ARG A 198 -0.36 15.72 -14.45
C ARG A 198 -0.46 14.26 -14.90
N TRP A 199 0.19 13.36 -14.17
CA TRP A 199 0.17 11.94 -14.48
C TRP A 199 -1.23 11.34 -14.33
N LEU A 200 -1.96 11.68 -13.25
CA LEU A 200 -3.35 11.25 -13.03
C LEU A 200 -4.28 11.77 -14.14
N GLY A 201 -4.08 12.99 -14.61
CA GLY A 201 -4.87 13.58 -15.70
C GLY A 201 -4.83 12.80 -17.01
N THR A 202 -3.77 12.02 -17.26
CA THR A 202 -3.63 11.20 -18.48
C THR A 202 -4.23 9.80 -18.34
N ARG A 203 -4.62 9.38 -17.13
CA ARG A 203 -5.16 8.04 -16.90
C ARG A 203 -6.66 7.98 -17.16
N ARG A 204 -7.10 6.97 -17.91
CA ARG A 204 -8.54 6.73 -18.16
C ARG A 204 -9.31 6.45 -16.88
N ALA A 205 -8.64 5.90 -15.88
CA ALA A 205 -9.13 5.66 -14.53
C ALA A 205 -8.60 6.72 -13.54
N ALA A 206 -8.60 8.01 -13.92
CA ALA A 206 -8.25 9.13 -13.03
C ALA A 206 -9.30 9.26 -11.90
N THR A 207 -9.44 8.21 -11.13
CA THR A 207 -10.12 8.20 -9.84
C THR A 207 -9.06 8.24 -8.77
N THR A 208 -9.30 8.99 -7.73
CA THR A 208 -8.57 8.84 -6.49
C THR A 208 -8.51 7.36 -6.16
N PHE A 209 -7.29 6.80 -6.09
CA PHE A 209 -7.10 5.43 -5.69
C PHE A 209 -7.68 5.23 -4.29
N GLY A 210 -8.21 4.04 -4.03
CA GLY A 210 -8.75 3.68 -2.72
C GLY A 210 -7.62 3.39 -1.72
N TRP A 211 -8.01 3.05 -0.50
CA TRP A 211 -7.11 2.81 0.61
C TRP A 211 -5.94 1.84 0.31
N LEU A 212 -6.17 0.79 -0.49
CA LEU A 212 -5.11 -0.18 -0.86
C LEU A 212 -4.11 0.35 -1.91
N ILE A 213 -4.44 1.43 -2.60
CA ILE A 213 -3.61 2.03 -3.65
C ILE A 213 -3.70 3.56 -3.50
N ALA A 214 -3.43 4.09 -2.32
CA ALA A 214 -3.35 5.54 -2.13
C ALA A 214 -2.04 6.06 -2.74
N LEU A 215 -2.14 7.05 -3.64
CA LEU A 215 -0.96 7.73 -4.16
C LEU A 215 -0.54 8.81 -3.15
N ASP A 216 0.21 8.40 -2.15
CA ASP A 216 0.85 9.28 -1.17
C ASP A 216 2.33 8.89 -0.99
N PRO A 217 3.20 9.31 -1.90
CA PRO A 217 4.60 8.91 -1.88
C PRO A 217 5.34 9.38 -0.61
N PHE A 218 4.80 10.38 0.11
CA PHE A 218 5.44 10.94 1.29
C PHE A 218 4.84 10.48 2.62
N LEU A 219 3.86 9.60 2.60
CA LEU A 219 3.37 8.94 3.81
C LEU A 219 4.51 8.14 4.44
N HIS A 220 4.79 8.37 5.72
CA HIS A 220 5.93 7.79 6.46
C HIS A 220 7.29 8.05 5.77
N SER A 221 7.50 9.29 5.34
CA SER A 221 8.67 9.69 4.54
C SER A 221 10.01 9.39 5.21
N GLU A 222 10.06 9.35 6.53
CA GLU A 222 11.24 9.05 7.34
C GLU A 222 11.77 7.60 7.17
N TYR A 223 10.95 6.69 6.62
CA TYR A 223 11.33 5.31 6.35
C TYR A 223 11.66 5.05 4.88
N LYS A 224 11.40 6.02 4.00
CA LYS A 224 11.46 5.83 2.55
C LYS A 224 12.72 6.39 1.92
N LYS A 225 12.98 5.96 0.70
CA LYS A 225 14.00 6.49 -0.20
C LYS A 225 13.34 7.01 -1.48
N TYR A 226 13.94 8.01 -2.10
CA TYR A 226 13.32 8.73 -3.20
C TYR A 226 14.25 8.89 -4.38
N PHE A 227 13.71 8.74 -5.56
CA PHE A 227 14.43 8.91 -6.82
C PHE A 227 13.65 9.85 -7.74
N ALA A 228 14.31 10.88 -8.22
CA ALA A 228 13.75 11.88 -9.11
C ALA A 228 14.48 11.88 -10.44
N ALA A 229 13.73 11.79 -11.53
CA ALA A 229 14.24 12.00 -12.88
C ALA A 229 14.06 13.47 -13.28
N ARG A 230 15.14 14.12 -13.66
CA ARG A 230 15.15 15.53 -14.09
C ARG A 230 15.70 15.69 -15.49
N ILE A 231 15.25 16.72 -16.16
CA ILE A 231 15.83 17.23 -17.40
C ILE A 231 15.89 18.76 -17.29
N GLU A 232 17.08 19.34 -17.48
CA GLU A 232 17.31 20.79 -17.32
C GLU A 232 16.71 21.34 -16.00
N GLY A 233 16.87 20.59 -14.90
CA GLY A 233 16.35 20.92 -13.58
C GLY A 233 14.85 20.66 -13.37
N ARG A 234 14.06 20.40 -14.39
CA ARG A 234 12.62 20.12 -14.31
C ARG A 234 12.36 18.66 -13.94
N LEU A 235 11.49 18.42 -12.94
CA LEU A 235 11.07 17.08 -12.56
C LEU A 235 10.19 16.44 -13.64
N VAL A 236 10.63 15.30 -14.20
CA VAL A 236 9.94 14.55 -15.26
C VAL A 236 9.59 13.12 -14.86
N GLY A 237 10.11 12.64 -13.72
CA GLY A 237 9.76 11.33 -13.18
C GLY A 237 10.09 11.23 -11.70
N PHE A 238 9.43 10.32 -11.00
CA PHE A 238 9.59 10.13 -9.57
C PHE A 238 9.21 8.70 -9.18
N VAL A 239 9.92 8.16 -8.19
CA VAL A 239 9.54 6.92 -7.50
C VAL A 239 9.96 6.99 -6.03
N ALA A 240 9.07 6.52 -5.15
CA ALA A 240 9.38 6.27 -3.75
C ALA A 240 9.69 4.78 -3.56
N ALA A 241 10.61 4.48 -2.67
CA ALA A 241 10.91 3.12 -2.26
C ALA A 241 10.59 2.95 -0.78
N SER A 242 9.70 2.00 -0.48
CA SER A 242 9.32 1.60 0.88
C SER A 242 10.13 0.38 1.32
N PRO A 243 10.58 0.31 2.60
CA PRO A 243 11.34 -0.82 3.09
C PRO A 243 10.50 -2.08 3.25
N ILE A 244 11.12 -3.24 3.00
CA ILE A 244 10.65 -4.58 3.36
C ILE A 244 11.68 -5.15 4.34
N PRO A 245 11.60 -4.81 5.66
CA PRO A 245 12.71 -4.98 6.59
C PRO A 245 13.19 -6.42 6.72
N THR A 246 12.29 -7.38 6.87
CA THR A 246 12.63 -8.78 7.09
C THR A 246 13.26 -9.45 5.86
N ARG A 247 13.09 -8.86 4.67
CA ARG A 247 13.75 -9.29 3.42
C ARG A 247 15.03 -8.52 3.13
N LYS A 248 15.43 -7.54 3.95
CA LYS A 248 16.49 -6.54 3.62
C LYS A 248 16.24 -5.95 2.24
N GLY A 249 15.00 -5.60 1.98
CA GLY A 249 14.49 -5.29 0.65
C GLY A 249 13.75 -3.96 0.56
N TRP A 250 13.37 -3.62 -0.69
CA TRP A 250 12.65 -2.39 -1.00
C TRP A 250 11.53 -2.63 -2.01
N TYR A 251 10.42 -2.00 -1.77
CA TYR A 251 9.32 -1.91 -2.72
C TYR A 251 9.38 -0.57 -3.43
N LEU A 252 9.64 -0.57 -4.74
CA LEU A 252 9.49 0.60 -5.59
C LEU A 252 8.00 0.81 -5.83
N GLU A 253 7.45 1.80 -5.16
CA GLU A 253 6.04 2.16 -5.23
C GLU A 253 5.68 2.71 -6.63
N ASP A 254 4.78 3.64 -6.72
CA ASP A 254 4.33 4.20 -7.97
C ASP A 254 5.47 4.81 -8.80
N VAL A 255 5.80 4.18 -9.92
CA VAL A 255 6.74 4.74 -10.89
C VAL A 255 5.99 5.75 -11.75
N ILE A 256 6.19 7.02 -11.46
CA ILE A 256 5.49 8.14 -12.10
C ILE A 256 6.41 8.79 -13.10
N SER A 257 5.91 9.08 -14.31
CA SER A 257 6.59 9.94 -15.28
C SER A 257 5.61 10.92 -15.90
N ALA A 258 6.10 12.13 -16.17
CA ALA A 258 5.31 13.15 -16.84
C ALA A 258 4.84 12.65 -18.21
N PRO A 259 3.66 13.09 -18.70
CA PRO A 259 3.18 12.73 -20.04
C PRO A 259 4.13 13.15 -21.17
N ASP A 260 4.82 14.25 -20.95
CA ASP A 260 5.80 14.86 -21.85
C ASP A 260 7.25 14.44 -21.54
N ALA A 261 7.46 13.48 -20.62
CA ALA A 261 8.80 12.97 -20.34
C ALA A 261 9.39 12.23 -21.54
N PRO A 262 10.71 12.33 -21.77
CA PRO A 262 11.38 11.55 -22.80
C PRO A 262 11.09 10.07 -22.67
N GLN A 263 10.98 9.39 -23.81
CA GLN A 263 10.77 7.95 -23.81
C GLN A 263 11.93 7.24 -23.09
N GLY A 264 11.59 6.29 -22.21
CA GLY A 264 12.57 5.58 -21.41
C GLY A 264 12.81 6.16 -20.02
N THR A 265 12.29 7.36 -19.69
CA THR A 265 12.45 8.00 -18.37
C THR A 265 12.08 7.05 -17.21
N ALA A 266 10.90 6.44 -17.23
CA ALA A 266 10.49 5.46 -16.20
C ALA A 266 11.40 4.22 -16.18
N THR A 267 11.99 3.85 -17.33
CA THR A 267 12.92 2.73 -17.41
C THR A 267 14.25 3.05 -16.73
N LEU A 268 14.81 4.21 -17.05
CA LEU A 268 16.05 4.70 -16.44
C LEU A 268 15.86 4.87 -14.94
N LEU A 269 14.76 5.50 -14.52
CA LEU A 269 14.44 5.72 -13.10
C LEU A 269 14.44 4.42 -12.28
N VAL A 270 13.78 3.37 -12.77
CA VAL A 270 13.76 2.07 -12.08
C VAL A 270 15.14 1.42 -12.06
N VAL A 271 15.89 1.46 -13.18
CA VAL A 271 17.23 0.85 -13.25
C VAL A 271 18.21 1.53 -12.29
N GLU A 272 18.20 2.87 -12.24
CA GLU A 272 19.05 3.62 -11.32
C GLU A 272 18.63 3.39 -9.86
N ALA A 273 17.31 3.34 -9.58
CA ALA A 273 16.83 3.02 -8.24
C ALA A 273 17.28 1.62 -7.78
N LEU A 274 17.15 0.59 -8.62
CA LEU A 274 17.63 -0.76 -8.29
C LEU A 274 19.15 -0.79 -8.08
N SER A 275 19.90 -0.04 -8.88
CA SER A 275 21.36 0.04 -8.79
C SER A 275 21.82 0.73 -7.51
N GLU A 276 21.17 1.83 -7.13
CA GLU A 276 21.46 2.59 -5.90
C GLU A 276 21.10 1.77 -4.65
N LEU A 277 19.91 1.15 -4.62
CA LEU A 277 19.50 0.28 -3.53
C LEU A 277 20.48 -0.88 -3.32
N ARG A 278 20.98 -1.46 -4.41
CA ARG A 278 22.06 -2.48 -4.37
C ARG A 278 23.35 -1.92 -3.78
N ALA A 279 23.78 -0.74 -4.20
CA ALA A 279 24.99 -0.09 -3.68
C ALA A 279 24.88 0.17 -2.18
N GLN A 280 23.69 0.43 -1.68
CA GLN A 280 23.40 0.60 -0.25
C GLN A 280 23.19 -0.72 0.51
N GLY A 281 23.44 -1.87 -0.11
CA GLY A 281 23.42 -3.18 0.54
C GLY A 281 22.05 -3.86 0.60
N ALA A 282 21.05 -3.38 -0.13
CA ALA A 282 19.78 -4.08 -0.24
C ALA A 282 19.96 -5.45 -0.91
N SER A 283 19.26 -6.46 -0.40
CA SER A 283 19.32 -7.82 -0.95
C SER A 283 18.30 -8.02 -2.08
N VAL A 284 17.13 -7.43 -1.94
CA VAL A 284 16.00 -7.66 -2.86
C VAL A 284 15.24 -6.36 -3.13
N ALA A 285 14.64 -6.26 -4.31
CA ALA A 285 13.67 -5.21 -4.60
C ALA A 285 12.48 -5.79 -5.37
N THR A 286 11.35 -5.09 -5.32
CA THR A 286 10.16 -5.45 -6.10
C THR A 286 9.49 -4.20 -6.67
N LEU A 287 8.75 -4.37 -7.76
CA LEU A 287 7.87 -3.36 -8.32
C LEU A 287 6.41 -3.55 -7.86
N GLY A 288 6.18 -4.44 -6.88
CA GLY A 288 4.86 -4.72 -6.33
C GLY A 288 3.91 -5.44 -7.29
N THR A 289 2.68 -5.53 -6.88
CA THR A 289 1.62 -6.32 -7.53
C THR A 289 1.43 -5.99 -9.01
N SER A 290 1.41 -7.03 -9.83
CA SER A 290 0.79 -7.02 -11.16
C SER A 290 -0.54 -7.77 -11.04
N PRO A 291 -1.68 -7.06 -10.91
CA PRO A 291 -2.96 -7.71 -10.73
C PRO A 291 -3.27 -8.64 -11.91
N LEU A 292 -3.83 -9.81 -11.60
CA LEU A 292 -4.25 -10.81 -12.58
C LEU A 292 -3.10 -11.40 -13.42
N ALA A 293 -1.84 -11.14 -13.07
CA ALA A 293 -0.71 -11.79 -13.70
C ALA A 293 -0.70 -13.28 -13.37
N SER A 294 -0.45 -14.10 -14.39
CA SER A 294 -0.32 -15.57 -14.28
C SER A 294 1.08 -16.04 -13.88
N ASP A 295 2.04 -15.11 -13.80
CA ASP A 295 3.42 -15.39 -13.43
C ASP A 295 3.52 -15.90 -11.97
N GLY A 296 4.67 -16.45 -11.64
CA GLY A 296 4.91 -17.07 -10.32
C GLY A 296 4.44 -18.53 -10.28
N ALA A 297 4.98 -19.30 -9.33
CA ALA A 297 4.59 -20.67 -9.11
C ALA A 297 3.13 -20.77 -8.65
N ASN A 298 2.41 -21.79 -9.10
CA ASN A 298 1.07 -22.10 -8.60
C ASN A 298 1.19 -23.04 -7.40
N ASP A 299 1.58 -22.47 -6.26
CA ASP A 299 1.87 -23.25 -5.06
C ASP A 299 0.59 -23.67 -4.30
N LEU A 300 -0.55 -23.08 -4.64
CA LEU A 300 -1.83 -23.39 -4.00
C LEU A 300 -2.89 -23.80 -5.04
N PRO A 301 -3.72 -24.81 -4.74
CA PRO A 301 -4.78 -25.23 -5.64
C PRO A 301 -5.80 -24.11 -5.86
N THR A 302 -5.83 -23.56 -7.05
CA THR A 302 -6.79 -22.51 -7.42
C THR A 302 -8.07 -23.17 -7.93
N ASN A 303 -9.21 -22.76 -7.37
CA ASN A 303 -10.51 -23.19 -7.88
C ASN A 303 -10.72 -22.63 -9.31
N ARG A 304 -10.85 -23.51 -10.30
CA ARG A 304 -10.98 -23.17 -11.73
C ARG A 304 -12.17 -22.24 -12.00
N VAL A 305 -13.25 -22.36 -11.25
CA VAL A 305 -14.44 -21.49 -11.40
C VAL A 305 -14.11 -20.07 -10.98
N ILE A 306 -13.36 -19.91 -9.90
CA ILE A 306 -12.94 -18.59 -9.40
C ILE A 306 -11.89 -17.99 -10.32
N ALA A 307 -10.95 -18.79 -10.81
CA ALA A 307 -9.97 -18.36 -11.81
C ALA A 307 -10.66 -17.84 -13.08
N GLY A 308 -11.67 -18.56 -13.57
CA GLY A 308 -12.49 -18.13 -14.72
C GLY A 308 -13.29 -16.85 -14.44
N ALA A 309 -13.81 -16.67 -13.22
CA ALA A 309 -14.51 -15.45 -12.82
C ALA A 309 -13.56 -14.24 -12.72
N LEU A 310 -12.34 -14.43 -12.20
CA LEU A 310 -11.30 -13.41 -12.17
C LEU A 310 -10.83 -13.03 -13.58
N ASP A 311 -10.66 -14.01 -14.45
CA ASP A 311 -10.28 -13.80 -15.84
C ASP A 311 -11.37 -13.04 -16.62
N MET A 312 -12.65 -13.34 -16.35
CA MET A 312 -13.78 -12.58 -16.88
C MET A 312 -13.82 -11.15 -16.31
N ALA A 313 -13.56 -10.99 -15.01
CA ALA A 313 -13.45 -9.68 -14.39
C ALA A 313 -12.28 -8.87 -14.97
N ALA A 314 -11.13 -9.52 -15.22
CA ALA A 314 -9.97 -8.92 -15.89
C ALA A 314 -10.33 -8.38 -17.27
N ARG A 315 -11.02 -9.18 -18.07
CA ARG A 315 -11.47 -8.78 -19.41
C ARG A 315 -12.45 -7.61 -19.36
N ARG A 316 -13.38 -7.61 -18.42
CA ARG A 316 -14.36 -6.51 -18.24
C ARG A 316 -13.72 -5.24 -17.65
N LEU A 317 -12.77 -5.39 -16.75
CA LEU A 317 -12.03 -4.28 -16.13
C LEU A 317 -10.84 -3.80 -16.98
N GLY A 318 -10.39 -4.60 -17.96
CA GLY A 318 -9.29 -4.25 -18.87
C GLY A 318 -9.52 -2.98 -19.68
N GLY A 319 -10.78 -2.59 -19.90
CA GLY A 319 -11.15 -1.29 -20.47
C GLY A 319 -10.85 -0.10 -19.54
N PHE A 320 -10.68 -0.34 -18.21
CA PHE A 320 -10.42 0.69 -17.21
C PHE A 320 -8.95 0.77 -16.81
N TYR A 321 -8.28 -0.39 -16.76
CA TYR A 321 -6.88 -0.47 -16.36
C TYR A 321 -6.14 -1.48 -17.23
N ASN A 322 -5.01 -1.05 -17.79
CA ASN A 322 -4.18 -1.88 -18.66
C ASN A 322 -3.28 -2.83 -17.83
N PHE A 323 -3.87 -3.88 -17.25
CA PHE A 323 -3.15 -4.88 -16.44
C PHE A 323 -2.03 -5.56 -17.21
N GLU A 324 -2.28 -5.90 -18.48
CA GLU A 324 -1.26 -6.52 -19.33
C GLU A 324 -0.11 -5.57 -19.66
N GLY A 325 -0.41 -4.29 -19.91
CA GLY A 325 0.60 -3.25 -20.11
C GLY A 325 1.46 -3.05 -18.86
N LEU A 326 0.85 -3.09 -17.67
CA LEU A 326 1.59 -3.02 -16.40
C LEU A 326 2.50 -4.25 -16.24
N ARG A 327 1.99 -5.45 -16.48
CA ARG A 327 2.79 -6.68 -16.44
C ARG A 327 3.95 -6.62 -17.44
N ARG A 328 3.70 -6.23 -18.69
CA ARG A 328 4.75 -6.06 -19.72
C ARG A 328 5.79 -5.01 -19.31
N PHE A 329 5.35 -3.90 -18.71
CA PHE A 329 6.27 -2.89 -18.18
C PHE A 329 7.19 -3.48 -17.14
N LYS A 330 6.66 -4.23 -16.16
CA LYS A 330 7.43 -4.85 -15.09
C LYS A 330 8.33 -5.98 -15.58
N SER A 331 7.84 -6.84 -16.47
CA SER A 331 8.63 -7.93 -17.09
C SER A 331 9.84 -7.43 -17.89
N LYS A 332 9.78 -6.21 -18.43
CA LYS A 332 10.88 -5.60 -19.18
C LYS A 332 12.18 -5.49 -18.37
N PHE A 333 12.06 -5.38 -17.05
CA PHE A 333 13.22 -5.27 -16.16
C PHE A 333 13.92 -6.60 -15.89
N VAL A 334 13.47 -7.69 -16.51
CA VAL A 334 14.04 -9.04 -16.35
C VAL A 334 14.12 -9.42 -14.87
N PRO A 335 12.99 -9.55 -14.19
CA PRO A 335 12.98 -9.92 -12.78
C PRO A 335 13.62 -11.30 -12.58
N THR A 336 14.27 -11.49 -11.43
CA THR A 336 14.93 -12.77 -11.09
C THR A 336 13.89 -13.86 -10.88
N TRP A 337 12.75 -13.50 -10.25
CA TRP A 337 11.59 -14.39 -10.12
C TRP A 337 10.30 -13.58 -9.98
N TRP A 338 9.17 -14.28 -10.02
CA TRP A 338 7.85 -13.77 -9.71
C TRP A 338 7.27 -14.50 -8.51
N GLU A 339 6.71 -13.77 -7.54
CA GLU A 339 5.96 -14.34 -6.43
C GLU A 339 4.46 -14.20 -6.69
N SER A 340 3.73 -15.30 -6.49
CA SER A 340 2.27 -15.29 -6.56
C SER A 340 1.68 -14.54 -5.36
N GLU A 341 0.62 -13.77 -5.61
CA GLU A 341 -0.10 -13.05 -4.58
C GLU A 341 -1.55 -13.52 -4.51
N TYR A 342 -2.08 -13.60 -3.31
CA TYR A 342 -3.38 -14.20 -3.04
C TYR A 342 -4.34 -13.25 -2.33
N ALA A 343 -5.64 -13.47 -2.54
CA ALA A 343 -6.68 -13.05 -1.63
C ALA A 343 -7.09 -14.25 -0.79
N LEU A 344 -7.08 -14.07 0.52
CA LEU A 344 -7.49 -15.07 1.49
C LEU A 344 -8.84 -14.69 2.08
N THR A 345 -9.71 -15.68 2.28
CA THR A 345 -10.97 -15.50 2.99
C THR A 345 -11.01 -16.39 4.23
N GLN A 346 -11.78 -15.97 5.21
CA GLN A 346 -11.95 -16.70 6.47
C GLN A 346 -12.37 -18.16 6.24
N PRO A 347 -12.14 -19.05 7.22
CA PRO A 347 -12.42 -20.47 7.11
C PRO A 347 -13.84 -20.80 6.62
N GLY A 348 -13.92 -21.75 5.69
CA GLY A 348 -15.19 -22.28 5.17
C GLY A 348 -15.91 -21.42 4.13
N VAL A 349 -15.39 -20.23 3.79
CA VAL A 349 -16.04 -19.32 2.85
C VAL A 349 -15.20 -19.20 1.58
N ALA A 350 -15.68 -19.70 0.45
CA ALA A 350 -15.13 -19.32 -0.86
C ALA A 350 -15.29 -17.81 -1.06
N ILE A 351 -14.49 -17.16 -1.92
CA ILE A 351 -14.61 -15.70 -2.11
C ILE A 351 -16.07 -15.35 -2.52
N PRO A 352 -16.91 -14.86 -1.61
CA PRO A 352 -18.27 -14.51 -1.98
C PRO A 352 -18.23 -13.22 -2.81
N PRO A 353 -19.25 -12.97 -3.66
CA PRO A 353 -19.32 -11.74 -4.48
C PRO A 353 -19.16 -10.45 -3.67
N ARG A 354 -19.59 -10.46 -2.41
CA ARG A 354 -19.41 -9.33 -1.46
C ARG A 354 -17.94 -9.05 -1.13
N VAL A 355 -17.07 -10.07 -1.09
CA VAL A 355 -15.62 -9.88 -0.88
C VAL A 355 -14.99 -9.29 -2.14
N GLY A 356 -15.33 -9.84 -3.31
CA GLY A 356 -14.91 -9.24 -4.58
C GLY A 356 -15.33 -7.77 -4.71
N HIS A 357 -16.57 -7.45 -4.33
CA HIS A 357 -17.06 -6.07 -4.29
C HIS A 357 -16.29 -5.19 -3.28
N ALA A 358 -15.96 -5.72 -2.10
CA ALA A 358 -15.18 -5.01 -1.10
C ALA A 358 -13.76 -4.71 -1.61
N ILE A 359 -13.10 -5.68 -2.27
CA ILE A 359 -11.79 -5.49 -2.90
C ILE A 359 -11.86 -4.37 -3.95
N VAL A 360 -12.86 -4.40 -4.83
CA VAL A 360 -13.04 -3.34 -5.84
C VAL A 360 -13.26 -1.98 -5.19
N ARG A 361 -14.05 -1.90 -4.11
CA ARG A 361 -14.25 -0.64 -3.38
C ARG A 361 -12.99 -0.15 -2.66
N ALA A 362 -12.15 -1.05 -2.19
CA ALA A 362 -10.88 -0.71 -1.58
C ALA A 362 -9.85 -0.18 -2.59
N LEU A 363 -9.96 -0.64 -3.85
CA LEU A 363 -9.13 -0.18 -4.96
C LEU A 363 -9.65 1.11 -5.59
N VAL A 364 -10.99 1.28 -5.64
CA VAL A 364 -11.65 2.40 -6.32
C VAL A 364 -12.73 2.97 -5.41
N PRO A 365 -12.54 4.17 -4.84
CA PRO A 365 -13.57 4.86 -4.09
C PRO A 365 -14.83 5.05 -4.94
N GLY A 366 -16.00 4.67 -4.40
CA GLY A 366 -17.27 4.69 -5.13
C GLY A 366 -17.59 3.40 -5.90
N GLY A 367 -16.66 2.42 -5.93
CA GLY A 367 -16.89 1.08 -6.46
C GLY A 367 -17.24 1.04 -7.96
N LEU A 368 -17.78 -0.10 -8.40
CA LEU A 368 -18.17 -0.33 -9.80
C LEU A 368 -19.22 0.64 -10.33
N THR A 369 -20.14 1.08 -9.49
CA THR A 369 -21.21 2.03 -9.88
C THR A 369 -20.63 3.36 -10.36
N GLN A 370 -19.68 3.94 -9.65
CA GLN A 370 -19.05 5.20 -10.04
C GLN A 370 -18.21 5.04 -11.32
N LEU A 371 -17.55 3.89 -11.50
CA LEU A 371 -16.84 3.58 -12.72
C LEU A 371 -17.80 3.51 -13.93
N LEU A 372 -18.90 2.79 -13.80
CA LEU A 372 -19.88 2.60 -14.88
C LEU A 372 -20.58 3.92 -15.23
N THR A 373 -20.98 4.73 -14.23
CA THR A 373 -21.62 6.03 -14.47
C THR A 373 -20.70 6.99 -15.23
N ARG A 374 -19.41 7.03 -14.86
CA ARG A 374 -18.41 7.86 -15.57
C ARG A 374 -18.16 7.39 -17.00
N GLN A 375 -18.20 6.07 -17.25
CA GLN A 375 -18.11 5.55 -18.63
C GLN A 375 -19.32 5.93 -19.47
N ALA A 376 -20.53 5.78 -18.93
CA ALA A 376 -21.74 6.17 -19.63
C ALA A 376 -21.73 7.66 -20.00
N ILE A 377 -21.31 8.52 -19.08
CA ILE A 377 -21.18 9.97 -19.33
C ILE A 377 -20.11 10.27 -20.41
N ARG A 378 -19.00 9.53 -20.44
CA ARG A 378 -17.96 9.70 -21.46
C ARG A 378 -18.37 9.18 -22.84
N ALA A 379 -19.07 8.04 -22.87
CA ALA A 379 -19.62 7.50 -24.12
C ALA A 379 -20.63 8.47 -24.76
N ILE A 380 -21.45 9.15 -23.93
CA ILE A 380 -22.39 10.18 -24.38
C ILE A 380 -21.66 11.43 -24.89
N LYS A 381 -20.53 11.83 -24.23
CA LYS A 381 -19.77 13.02 -24.65
C LYS A 381 -18.81 12.76 -25.82
N GLY A 382 -18.30 11.54 -25.99
CA GLY A 382 -17.41 11.18 -27.10
C GLY A 382 -18.13 10.72 -28.38
N GLY A 383 -19.46 10.57 -28.35
CA GLY A 383 -20.29 10.33 -29.53
C GLY A 383 -20.90 11.60 -30.12
N ALA A 384 -20.47 12.77 -29.64
CA ALA A 384 -20.94 14.10 -30.12
C ALA A 384 -19.83 14.89 -30.85
N GLU A 385 -18.72 14.24 -31.23
CA GLU A 385 -17.73 14.67 -32.20
C GLU A 385 -17.74 13.64 -33.35
#